data_b61b020f9123f53b4becca6fa30c9f29
#
_entry.id   b61b020f9123f53b4becca6fa30c9f29
#
_cell.length_a   1.000
_cell.length_b   1.000
_cell.length_c   1.000
_cell.angle_alpha   90.00
_cell.angle_beta   90.00
_cell.angle_gamma   90.00
#
_symmetry.space_group_name_H-M   'P 1'
#
loop_
_entity.id
_entity.type
_entity.pdbx_description
1 polymer ?
#
loop_
_entity_poly.entity_id
_entity_poly.type
_entity_poly.pdbx_seq_one_letter_code
_entity_poly.pdbx_strand_id
1 'polypeptide(L)'
;MTFVDIAPADQAAVEAMWASYVADSGYDGPLVTAFAFGDSAEMADELGLLVLHGPKRATAELVQAFAAQGEPLPRAGDRCVVLGGDGRPLAVVRTTDVRVGPLSSVDDRFAWDEGEGDRTRAWWLDAHTRFFSRQCTAMGLTFSHDIGVVFERFELAWPPTRT
;
A
#
# COMPACT_ATOMS: atom_id res chain seq x y z
N MET A 1 -13.72 -4.36 3.95
CA MET A 1 -13.78 -3.51 5.16
C MET A 1 -13.98 -2.08 4.72
N THR A 2 -15.00 -1.41 5.22
CA THR A 2 -15.27 -0.02 4.88
C THR A 2 -14.61 0.84 5.96
N PHE A 3 -13.64 1.65 5.59
CA PHE A 3 -13.04 2.63 6.49
C PHE A 3 -13.92 3.88 6.47
N VAL A 4 -14.41 4.27 7.62
CA VAL A 4 -15.46 5.31 7.77
C VAL A 4 -14.99 6.67 7.25
N ASP A 5 -13.68 6.93 7.27
CA ASP A 5 -13.10 8.24 6.98
C ASP A 5 -12.44 8.34 5.60
N ILE A 6 -12.29 7.23 4.88
CA ILE A 6 -11.66 7.26 3.55
C ILE A 6 -12.75 7.38 2.49
N ALA A 7 -12.68 8.44 1.69
CA ALA A 7 -13.62 8.66 0.60
C ALA A 7 -13.43 7.60 -0.51
N PRO A 8 -14.50 7.26 -1.26
CA PRO A 8 -14.36 6.40 -2.43
C PRO A 8 -13.46 7.05 -3.48
N ALA A 9 -12.86 6.23 -4.35
CA ALA A 9 -11.99 6.72 -5.41
C ALA A 9 -12.73 7.68 -6.35
N ASP A 10 -12.07 8.81 -6.66
CA ASP A 10 -12.52 9.71 -7.73
C ASP A 10 -12.11 9.08 -9.08
N GLN A 11 -13.03 8.33 -9.68
CA GLN A 11 -12.76 7.55 -10.88
C GLN A 11 -12.26 8.40 -12.05
N ALA A 12 -12.86 9.57 -12.27
CA ALA A 12 -12.44 10.45 -13.37
C ALA A 12 -11.00 10.92 -13.18
N ALA A 13 -10.62 11.28 -11.97
CA ALA A 13 -9.26 11.71 -11.65
C ALA A 13 -8.26 10.53 -11.75
N VAL A 14 -8.65 9.35 -11.30
CA VAL A 14 -7.82 8.13 -11.44
C VAL A 14 -7.57 7.81 -12.92
N GLU A 15 -8.61 7.84 -13.74
CA GLU A 15 -8.49 7.60 -15.19
C GLU A 15 -7.59 8.65 -15.86
N ALA A 16 -7.69 9.92 -15.47
CA ALA A 16 -6.84 10.98 -16.00
C ALA A 16 -5.37 10.77 -15.65
N MET A 17 -5.06 10.42 -14.41
CA MET A 17 -3.68 10.10 -13.99
C MET A 17 -3.15 8.87 -14.70
N TRP A 18 -3.96 7.83 -14.81
CA TRP A 18 -3.58 6.62 -15.53
C TRP A 18 -3.26 6.89 -16.99
N ALA A 19 -4.09 7.70 -17.67
CA ALA A 19 -3.85 8.11 -19.05
C ALA A 19 -2.53 8.86 -19.21
N SER A 20 -2.19 9.74 -18.26
CA SER A 20 -0.92 10.46 -18.26
C SER A 20 0.27 9.52 -18.10
N TYR A 21 0.16 8.55 -17.19
CA TYR A 21 1.19 7.53 -17.00
C TYR A 21 1.40 6.68 -18.26
N VAL A 22 0.31 6.20 -18.85
CA VAL A 22 0.37 5.39 -20.09
C VAL A 22 1.00 6.18 -21.23
N ALA A 23 0.61 7.44 -21.41
CA ALA A 23 1.15 8.30 -22.45
C ALA A 23 2.66 8.54 -22.29
N ASP A 24 3.13 8.72 -21.05
CA ASP A 24 4.54 8.96 -20.75
C ASP A 24 5.39 7.68 -20.84
N SER A 25 4.90 6.59 -20.27
CA SER A 25 5.65 5.34 -20.10
C SER A 25 5.57 4.37 -21.28
N GLY A 26 4.51 4.47 -22.10
CA GLY A 26 4.19 3.49 -23.12
C GLY A 26 3.68 2.15 -22.58
N TYR A 27 3.36 2.09 -21.28
CA TYR A 27 2.82 0.87 -20.67
C TYR A 27 1.47 0.51 -21.29
N ASP A 28 1.32 -0.75 -21.71
CA ASP A 28 0.12 -1.25 -22.40
C ASP A 28 -0.68 -2.27 -21.58
N GLY A 29 -0.25 -2.57 -20.35
CA GLY A 29 -0.95 -3.47 -19.46
C GLY A 29 -2.07 -2.77 -18.66
N PRO A 30 -2.77 -3.53 -17.81
CA PRO A 30 -3.89 -2.99 -17.05
C PRO A 30 -3.44 -2.20 -15.81
N LEU A 31 -4.32 -1.29 -15.36
CA LEU A 31 -4.32 -0.80 -14.00
C LEU A 31 -4.91 -1.91 -13.11
N VAL A 32 -4.17 -2.40 -12.12
CA VAL A 32 -4.64 -3.49 -11.28
C VAL A 32 -5.68 -2.99 -10.27
N THR A 33 -5.35 -1.94 -9.51
CA THR A 33 -6.28 -1.34 -8.54
C THR A 33 -5.86 0.09 -8.19
N ALA A 34 -6.82 0.84 -7.64
CA ALA A 34 -6.56 2.10 -6.95
C ALA A 34 -6.87 1.88 -5.47
N PHE A 35 -5.96 2.26 -4.58
CA PHE A 35 -6.09 2.01 -3.15
C PHE A 35 -5.51 3.14 -2.31
N ALA A 36 -5.99 3.26 -1.07
CA ALA A 36 -5.44 4.14 -0.06
C ALA A 36 -4.73 3.32 1.03
N PHE A 37 -3.63 3.84 1.56
CA PHE A 37 -2.95 3.23 2.69
C PHE A 37 -3.69 3.50 4.00
N GLY A 38 -3.55 2.57 4.95
CA GLY A 38 -4.02 2.75 6.31
C GLY A 38 -5.52 2.54 6.49
N ASP A 39 -6.03 2.99 7.64
CA ASP A 39 -7.42 2.81 8.04
C ASP A 39 -8.14 4.13 8.38
N SER A 40 -7.56 5.27 7.99
CA SER A 40 -8.18 6.59 8.13
C SER A 40 -7.76 7.50 6.99
N ALA A 41 -8.55 8.56 6.74
CA ALA A 41 -8.22 9.56 5.73
C ALA A 41 -6.88 10.26 6.02
N GLU A 42 -6.63 10.58 7.28
CA GLU A 42 -5.37 11.19 7.72
C GLU A 42 -4.17 10.29 7.43
N MET A 43 -4.27 9.02 7.78
CA MET A 43 -3.22 8.03 7.53
C MET A 43 -3.01 7.83 6.02
N ALA A 44 -4.08 7.77 5.24
CA ALA A 44 -3.99 7.66 3.78
C ALA A 44 -3.22 8.83 3.17
N ASP A 45 -3.47 10.05 3.62
CA ASP A 45 -2.76 11.24 3.17
C ASP A 45 -1.29 11.20 3.59
N GLU A 46 -1.01 10.91 4.85
CA GLU A 46 0.36 10.83 5.37
C GLU A 46 1.20 9.80 4.60
N LEU A 47 0.70 8.57 4.48
CA LEU A 47 1.43 7.49 3.82
C LEU A 47 1.52 7.70 2.30
N GLY A 48 0.46 8.22 1.69
CA GLY A 48 0.48 8.58 0.27
C GLY A 48 1.52 9.64 -0.06
N LEU A 49 1.67 10.66 0.79
CA LEU A 49 2.69 11.70 0.62
C LEU A 49 4.10 11.15 0.87
N LEU A 50 4.27 10.16 1.75
CA LEU A 50 5.56 9.47 1.91
C LEU A 50 5.97 8.69 0.65
N VAL A 51 5.02 8.21 -0.12
CA VAL A 51 5.31 7.62 -1.44
C VAL A 51 5.71 8.71 -2.44
N LEU A 52 4.92 9.77 -2.51
CA LEU A 52 5.08 10.82 -3.52
C LEU A 52 6.33 11.68 -3.29
N HIS A 53 6.62 12.04 -2.06
CA HIS A 53 7.68 12.98 -1.69
C HIS A 53 8.72 12.42 -0.73
N GLY A 54 8.52 11.24 -0.20
CA GLY A 54 9.34 10.67 0.86
C GLY A 54 9.93 9.30 0.50
N PRO A 55 10.38 8.57 1.52
CA PRO A 55 11.16 7.33 1.33
C PRO A 55 10.33 6.05 1.23
N LYS A 56 8.98 6.12 1.28
CA LYS A 56 8.17 4.90 1.34
C LYS A 56 8.21 4.14 0.03
N ARG A 57 8.77 2.92 0.07
CA ARG A 57 8.92 2.03 -1.11
C ARG A 57 8.50 0.59 -0.80
N ALA A 58 7.75 0.39 0.28
CA ALA A 58 7.20 -0.92 0.64
C ALA A 58 5.90 -0.75 1.41
N THR A 59 5.10 -1.81 1.43
CA THR A 59 3.86 -1.88 2.20
C THR A 59 3.60 -3.33 2.61
N ALA A 60 2.82 -3.50 3.68
CA ALA A 60 2.45 -4.80 4.19
C ALA A 60 0.94 -4.87 4.40
N GLU A 61 0.34 -6.01 4.07
CA GLU A 61 -1.08 -6.25 4.27
C GLU A 61 -1.31 -7.71 4.68
N LEU A 62 -2.38 -7.97 5.43
CA LEU A 62 -2.76 -9.33 5.80
C LEU A 62 -3.17 -10.12 4.55
N VAL A 63 -2.68 -11.35 4.44
CA VAL A 63 -3.12 -12.29 3.39
C VAL A 63 -4.64 -12.41 3.40
N GLN A 64 -5.24 -12.49 4.58
CA GLN A 64 -6.68 -12.64 4.74
C GLN A 64 -7.48 -11.42 4.31
N ALA A 65 -6.88 -10.24 4.29
CA ALA A 65 -7.53 -9.03 3.77
C ALA A 65 -7.76 -9.13 2.25
N PHE A 66 -6.80 -9.66 1.52
CA PHE A 66 -6.98 -9.93 0.08
C PHE A 66 -8.10 -10.94 -0.17
N ALA A 67 -8.09 -12.04 0.59
CA ALA A 67 -9.13 -13.07 0.48
C ALA A 67 -10.53 -12.51 0.79
N ALA A 68 -10.65 -11.68 1.83
CA ALA A 68 -11.92 -11.08 2.22
C ALA A 68 -12.47 -10.14 1.16
N GLN A 69 -11.62 -9.47 0.39
CA GLN A 69 -12.00 -8.56 -0.69
C GLN A 69 -12.16 -9.27 -2.04
N GLY A 70 -11.85 -10.58 -2.10
CA GLY A 70 -11.88 -11.33 -3.35
C GLY A 70 -10.79 -10.90 -4.32
N GLU A 71 -9.69 -10.32 -3.82
CA GLU A 71 -8.60 -9.82 -4.63
C GLU A 71 -7.44 -10.82 -4.66
N PRO A 72 -6.76 -10.98 -5.81
CA PRO A 72 -5.53 -11.76 -5.86
C PRO A 72 -4.41 -11.04 -5.13
N LEU A 73 -3.40 -11.81 -4.70
CA LEU A 73 -2.18 -11.23 -4.14
C LEU A 73 -1.45 -10.40 -5.20
N PRO A 74 -0.75 -9.33 -4.80
CA PRO A 74 0.04 -8.54 -5.74
C PRO A 74 1.14 -9.37 -6.37
N ARG A 75 1.59 -8.95 -7.56
CA ARG A 75 2.67 -9.59 -8.32
C ARG A 75 3.66 -8.54 -8.77
N ALA A 76 4.92 -8.94 -8.90
CA ALA A 76 5.93 -8.11 -9.54
C ALA A 76 5.44 -7.70 -10.93
N GLY A 77 5.54 -6.42 -11.24
CA GLY A 77 5.06 -5.84 -12.49
C GLY A 77 3.67 -5.21 -12.42
N ASP A 78 2.91 -5.43 -11.36
CA ASP A 78 1.60 -4.79 -11.18
C ASP A 78 1.75 -3.27 -11.09
N ARG A 79 0.79 -2.55 -11.68
CA ARG A 79 0.65 -1.09 -11.55
C ARG A 79 -0.61 -0.78 -10.77
N CYS A 80 -0.46 0.08 -9.77
CA CYS A 80 -1.55 0.53 -8.92
C CYS A 80 -1.52 2.04 -8.78
N VAL A 81 -2.69 2.65 -8.56
CA VAL A 81 -2.80 4.07 -8.23
C VAL A 81 -2.96 4.20 -6.72
N VAL A 82 -2.12 5.05 -6.12
CA VAL A 82 -2.20 5.40 -4.70
C VAL A 82 -3.14 6.59 -4.54
N LEU A 83 -4.10 6.45 -3.64
CA LEU A 83 -5.10 7.48 -3.34
C LEU A 83 -4.81 8.18 -2.03
N GLY A 84 -5.17 9.47 -1.94
CA GLY A 84 -5.28 10.17 -0.67
C GLY A 84 -6.58 9.84 0.05
N GLY A 85 -6.76 10.39 1.25
CA GLY A 85 -7.96 10.18 2.06
C GLY A 85 -9.24 10.76 1.46
N ASP A 86 -9.12 11.70 0.54
CA ASP A 86 -10.24 12.27 -0.21
C ASP A 86 -10.62 11.48 -1.48
N GLY A 87 -9.94 10.35 -1.74
CA GLY A 87 -10.16 9.51 -2.92
C GLY A 87 -9.45 9.98 -4.18
N ARG A 88 -8.69 11.08 -4.12
CA ARG A 88 -7.96 11.58 -5.29
C ARG A 88 -6.62 10.87 -5.46
N PRO A 89 -6.20 10.64 -6.72
CA PRO A 89 -4.94 9.95 -6.99
C PRO A 89 -3.74 10.83 -6.65
N LEU A 90 -2.72 10.21 -6.05
CA LEU A 90 -1.44 10.85 -5.70
C LEU A 90 -0.30 10.35 -6.58
N ALA A 91 -0.28 9.08 -6.93
CA ALA A 91 0.85 8.45 -7.60
C ALA A 91 0.43 7.15 -8.29
N VAL A 92 1.22 6.74 -9.28
CA VAL A 92 1.23 5.37 -9.79
C VAL A 92 2.47 4.68 -9.24
N VAL A 93 2.30 3.48 -8.71
CA VAL A 93 3.39 2.64 -8.21
C VAL A 93 3.47 1.35 -9.02
N ARG A 94 4.70 0.82 -9.16
CA ARG A 94 4.95 -0.47 -9.79
C ARG A 94 5.50 -1.42 -8.74
N THR A 95 4.84 -2.56 -8.56
CA THR A 95 5.31 -3.62 -7.67
C THR A 95 6.58 -4.23 -8.21
N THR A 96 7.61 -4.35 -7.39
CA THR A 96 8.91 -4.91 -7.78
C THR A 96 9.19 -6.26 -7.15
N ASP A 97 8.68 -6.52 -5.94
CA ASP A 97 8.90 -7.77 -5.22
C ASP A 97 7.75 -8.05 -4.26
N VAL A 98 7.41 -9.32 -4.10
CA VAL A 98 6.36 -9.77 -3.18
C VAL A 98 6.83 -11.02 -2.45
N ARG A 99 6.68 -11.00 -1.12
CA ARG A 99 6.96 -12.15 -0.25
C ARG A 99 5.80 -12.34 0.70
N VAL A 100 5.43 -13.59 0.96
CA VAL A 100 4.43 -13.95 1.96
C VAL A 100 5.13 -14.67 3.10
N GLY A 101 4.81 -14.28 4.32
CA GLY A 101 5.37 -14.90 5.52
C GLY A 101 4.68 -14.40 6.79
N PRO A 102 5.05 -14.94 7.96
CA PRO A 102 4.48 -14.46 9.22
C PRO A 102 4.90 -13.03 9.50
N LEU A 103 4.06 -12.30 10.24
CA LEU A 103 4.35 -10.93 10.66
C LEU A 103 5.74 -10.81 11.29
N SER A 104 6.10 -11.77 12.15
CA SER A 104 7.39 -11.81 12.85
C SER A 104 8.59 -11.94 11.92
N SER A 105 8.39 -12.29 10.66
CA SER A 105 9.46 -12.45 9.66
C SER A 105 9.94 -11.13 9.04
N VAL A 106 9.35 -10.00 9.42
CA VAL A 106 9.82 -8.70 8.96
C VAL A 106 11.29 -8.51 9.35
N ASP A 107 12.10 -8.01 8.42
CA ASP A 107 13.51 -7.72 8.67
C ASP A 107 13.79 -6.21 8.70
N ASP A 108 15.01 -5.85 9.08
CA ASP A 108 15.43 -4.45 9.17
C ASP A 108 15.37 -3.73 7.82
N ARG A 109 15.70 -4.43 6.74
CA ARG A 109 15.69 -3.89 5.39
C ARG A 109 14.27 -3.51 4.95
N PHE A 110 13.30 -4.38 5.23
CA PHE A 110 11.90 -4.11 4.88
C PHE A 110 11.35 -2.93 5.67
N ALA A 111 11.63 -2.87 6.98
CA ALA A 111 11.22 -1.74 7.82
C ALA A 111 11.81 -0.41 7.31
N TRP A 112 13.06 -0.41 6.86
CA TRP A 112 13.69 0.74 6.25
C TRP A 112 12.99 1.16 4.95
N ASP A 113 12.67 0.19 4.08
CA ASP A 113 12.03 0.42 2.79
C ASP A 113 10.56 0.86 2.95
N GLU A 114 9.88 0.47 4.03
CA GLU A 114 8.54 0.98 4.36
C GLU A 114 8.53 2.49 4.60
N GLY A 115 9.63 3.05 5.07
CA GLY A 115 9.83 4.49 5.15
C GLY A 115 9.00 5.22 6.20
N GLU A 116 8.42 4.51 7.16
CA GLU A 116 7.55 5.06 8.19
C GLU A 116 8.25 5.16 9.54
N GLY A 117 7.83 6.13 10.36
CA GLY A 117 8.36 6.35 11.69
C GLY A 117 9.87 6.57 11.67
N ASP A 118 10.58 5.91 12.57
CA ASP A 118 12.04 5.96 12.64
C ASP A 118 12.73 4.95 11.70
N ARG A 119 11.94 4.20 10.94
CA ARG A 119 12.37 3.21 9.96
C ARG A 119 13.11 2.01 10.57
N THR A 120 12.94 1.75 11.87
CA THR A 120 13.49 0.57 12.54
C THR A 120 12.49 -0.59 12.52
N ARG A 121 13.01 -1.82 12.62
CA ARG A 121 12.16 -3.01 12.77
C ARG A 121 11.31 -2.92 14.03
N ALA A 122 11.88 -2.44 15.14
CA ALA A 122 11.15 -2.33 16.40
C ALA A 122 9.94 -1.41 16.29
N TRP A 123 10.11 -0.24 15.70
CA TRP A 123 9.01 0.68 15.46
C TRP A 123 7.96 0.06 14.53
N TRP A 124 8.43 -0.52 13.41
CA TRP A 124 7.57 -1.14 12.40
C TRP A 124 6.70 -2.25 13.02
N LEU A 125 7.34 -3.14 13.79
CA LEU A 125 6.64 -4.27 14.40
C LEU A 125 5.59 -3.79 15.40
N ASP A 126 5.90 -2.78 16.23
CA ASP A 126 4.95 -2.19 17.17
C ASP A 126 3.76 -1.56 16.44
N ALA A 127 4.02 -0.72 15.46
CA ALA A 127 2.98 -0.03 14.69
C ALA A 127 2.07 -1.02 13.94
N HIS A 128 2.65 -2.03 13.30
CA HIS A 128 1.88 -3.02 12.54
C HIS A 128 1.18 -4.04 13.43
N THR A 129 1.72 -4.34 14.61
CA THR A 129 1.00 -5.13 15.61
C THR A 129 -0.30 -4.44 16.00
N ARG A 130 -0.25 -3.14 16.27
CA ARG A 130 -1.45 -2.36 16.59
C ARG A 130 -2.42 -2.28 15.41
N PHE A 131 -1.93 -1.98 14.23
CA PHE A 131 -2.75 -1.84 13.03
C PHE A 131 -3.43 -3.17 12.65
N PHE A 132 -2.67 -4.26 12.58
CA PHE A 132 -3.22 -5.55 12.22
C PHE A 132 -4.11 -6.14 13.31
N SER A 133 -3.86 -5.82 14.59
CA SER A 133 -4.77 -6.20 15.68
C SER A 133 -6.15 -5.57 15.51
N ARG A 134 -6.20 -4.27 15.17
CA ARG A 134 -7.47 -3.59 14.87
C ARG A 134 -8.17 -4.21 13.66
N GLN A 135 -7.40 -4.48 12.61
CA GLN A 135 -7.93 -5.07 11.39
C GLN A 135 -8.49 -6.47 11.63
N CYS A 136 -7.78 -7.31 12.40
CA CYS A 136 -8.26 -8.63 12.79
C CYS A 136 -9.55 -8.54 13.58
N THR A 137 -9.65 -7.62 14.54
CA THR A 137 -10.89 -7.42 15.31
C THR A 137 -12.05 -7.08 14.38
N ALA A 138 -11.84 -6.17 13.43
CA ALA A 138 -12.87 -5.78 12.47
C ALA A 138 -13.30 -6.93 11.54
N MET A 139 -12.40 -7.86 11.26
CA MET A 139 -12.65 -9.02 10.39
C MET A 139 -13.08 -10.28 11.15
N GLY A 140 -13.17 -10.23 12.48
CA GLY A 140 -13.51 -11.40 13.29
C GLY A 140 -12.41 -12.45 13.36
N LEU A 141 -11.16 -12.02 13.17
CA LEU A 141 -9.99 -12.92 13.20
C LEU A 141 -9.22 -12.77 14.50
N THR A 142 -8.49 -13.84 14.86
CA THR A 142 -7.57 -13.83 16.00
C THR A 142 -6.20 -13.35 15.52
N PHE A 143 -5.68 -12.28 16.13
CA PHE A 143 -4.33 -11.78 15.85
C PHE A 143 -3.28 -12.65 16.53
N SER A 144 -2.16 -12.90 15.82
CA SER A 144 -0.92 -13.42 16.38
C SER A 144 0.26 -12.93 15.54
N HIS A 145 1.48 -13.03 16.07
CA HIS A 145 2.68 -12.66 15.32
C HIS A 145 3.02 -13.65 14.19
N ASP A 146 2.35 -14.79 14.16
CA ASP A 146 2.46 -15.77 13.08
C ASP A 146 1.47 -15.55 11.95
N ILE A 147 0.61 -14.53 12.06
CA ILE A 147 -0.38 -14.26 11.03
C ILE A 147 0.30 -13.97 9.67
N GLY A 148 -0.28 -14.50 8.60
CA GLY A 148 0.25 -14.34 7.25
C GLY A 148 0.16 -12.90 6.75
N VAL A 149 1.29 -12.39 6.30
CA VAL A 149 1.45 -11.02 5.78
C VAL A 149 2.05 -11.08 4.38
N VAL A 150 1.54 -10.24 3.51
CA VAL A 150 2.10 -9.97 2.18
C VAL A 150 3.05 -8.78 2.34
N PHE A 151 4.34 -9.01 2.12
CA PHE A 151 5.38 -7.98 2.13
C PHE A 151 5.66 -7.58 0.69
N GLU A 152 5.28 -6.38 0.32
CA GLU A 152 5.36 -5.87 -1.05
C GLU A 152 6.35 -4.71 -1.13
N ARG A 153 7.25 -4.76 -2.10
CA ARG A 153 8.09 -3.63 -2.48
C ARG A 153 7.62 -3.05 -3.79
N PHE A 154 7.74 -1.75 -3.94
CA PHE A 154 7.34 -1.04 -5.13
C PHE A 154 8.28 0.13 -5.41
N GLU A 155 8.16 0.69 -6.59
CA GLU A 155 8.81 1.94 -6.97
C GLU A 155 7.75 2.97 -7.39
N LEU A 156 8.10 4.25 -7.27
CA LEU A 156 7.27 5.33 -7.78
C LEU A 156 7.39 5.36 -9.31
N ALA A 157 6.28 5.08 -10.01
CA ALA A 157 6.25 5.06 -11.47
C ALA A 157 5.72 6.37 -12.08
N TRP A 158 4.86 7.09 -11.35
CA TRP A 158 4.32 8.38 -11.77
C TRP A 158 3.93 9.22 -10.55
N PRO A 159 4.15 10.54 -10.52
CA PRO A 159 4.87 11.29 -11.54
C PRO A 159 6.34 10.88 -11.63
N PRO A 160 7.04 11.17 -12.76
CA PRO A 160 8.45 10.84 -12.88
C PRO A 160 9.26 11.62 -11.85
N THR A 161 10.27 10.94 -11.25
CA THR A 161 11.21 11.63 -10.36
C THR A 161 12.03 12.62 -11.17
N ARG A 162 12.03 13.88 -10.75
CA ARG A 162 12.90 14.89 -11.34
C ARG A 162 14.32 14.68 -10.80
N THR A 163 15.26 14.44 -11.68
CA THR A 163 16.69 14.49 -11.38
C THR A 163 17.17 15.93 -11.32
#